data_2097951f910c236c5f6b41b583cd91d3
#
_entry.id   2097951f910c236c5f6b41b583cd91d3
#
_cell.length_a   1.000
_cell.length_b   1.000
_cell.length_c   1.000
_cell.angle_alpha   90.00
_cell.angle_beta   90.00
_cell.angle_gamma   90.00
#
_symmetry.space_group_name_H-M   'P 1'
#
loop_
_entity.id
_entity.type
_entity.pdbx_description
1 polymer ?
#
loop_
_entity_poly.entity_id
_entity_poly.type
_entity_poly.pdbx_seq_one_letter_code
_entity_poly.pdbx_strand_id
1 'polypeptide(L)'
;MNFELERKSLVERMKSECAVKSKEVENSFLAVKRELFVNPSMQNSAYADDALPLIKGQTISQPSTIAAMLENLQVRKDQKVLEIGSGCGYVLALLSKIAGSKGKVFGIELLPELAEISKKNLKNAGVKNAKVFCADGSKGLSEQAPFDRILISAACAKVPDALVEQLAEGGILVAPVGAAFSQQLEILEKKNGELLQSFAPGFYVFVPLKFRE
;
A
#
# COMPACT_ATOMS: atom_id res chain seq x y z
N MET A 1 -17.70 17.80 11.09
CA MET A 1 -16.49 17.95 10.21
C MET A 1 -16.90 17.62 8.78
N ASN A 2 -16.39 18.35 7.78
CA ASN A 2 -16.65 18.05 6.37
C ASN A 2 -15.48 17.24 5.79
N PHE A 3 -15.57 15.93 5.85
CA PHE A 3 -14.52 15.03 5.37
C PHE A 3 -14.19 15.18 3.88
N GLU A 4 -15.13 15.62 3.05
CA GLU A 4 -14.85 15.85 1.64
C GLU A 4 -13.93 17.06 1.44
N LEU A 5 -14.15 18.13 2.18
CA LEU A 5 -13.30 19.31 2.14
C LEU A 5 -11.90 19.00 2.67
N GLU A 6 -11.80 18.29 3.81
CA GLU A 6 -10.53 17.89 4.40
C GLU A 6 -9.71 17.00 3.45
N ARG A 7 -10.38 16.04 2.77
CA ARG A 7 -9.75 15.17 1.77
C ARG A 7 -9.19 15.95 0.59
N LYS A 8 -9.97 16.89 0.05
CA LYS A 8 -9.51 17.77 -1.03
C LYS A 8 -8.32 18.61 -0.60
N SER A 9 -8.39 19.21 0.59
CA SER A 9 -7.29 20.02 1.15
C SER A 9 -6.00 19.21 1.34
N LEU A 10 -6.10 17.98 1.87
CA LEU A 10 -4.95 17.07 1.97
C LEU A 10 -4.33 16.77 0.60
N VAL A 11 -5.15 16.43 -0.40
CA VAL A 11 -4.65 16.13 -1.74
C VAL A 11 -3.97 17.34 -2.39
N GLU A 12 -4.53 18.53 -2.28
CA GLU A 12 -3.90 19.75 -2.80
C GLU A 12 -2.56 20.05 -2.10
N ARG A 13 -2.48 19.86 -0.79
CA ARG A 13 -1.21 19.99 -0.06
C ARG A 13 -0.17 18.97 -0.56
N MET A 14 -0.53 17.68 -0.64
CA MET A 14 0.39 16.65 -1.16
C MET A 14 0.86 16.92 -2.59
N LYS A 15 0.02 17.55 -3.43
CA LYS A 15 0.42 18.00 -4.76
C LYS A 15 1.42 19.15 -4.71
N SER A 16 1.16 20.16 -3.87
CA SER A 16 2.07 21.31 -3.72
C SER A 16 3.44 20.91 -3.18
N GLU A 17 3.50 19.84 -2.36
CA GLU A 17 4.72 19.24 -1.80
C GLU A 17 5.34 18.17 -2.73
N CYS A 18 4.80 17.97 -3.93
CA CYS A 18 5.24 16.98 -4.90
C CYS A 18 5.21 15.51 -4.41
N ALA A 19 4.42 15.21 -3.37
CA ALA A 19 4.17 13.85 -2.93
C ALA A 19 3.18 13.12 -3.87
N VAL A 20 2.19 13.83 -4.41
CA VAL A 20 1.27 13.37 -5.47
C VAL A 20 1.65 14.03 -6.78
N LYS A 21 1.93 13.23 -7.82
CA LYS A 21 2.41 13.68 -9.14
C LYS A 21 1.48 13.23 -10.27
N SER A 22 1.01 11.98 -10.22
CA SER A 22 0.17 11.38 -11.27
C SER A 22 -1.31 11.61 -11.01
N LYS A 23 -2.09 11.69 -12.10
CA LYS A 23 -3.56 11.80 -12.02
C LYS A 23 -4.21 10.56 -11.43
N GLU A 24 -3.61 9.40 -11.65
CA GLU A 24 -4.07 8.12 -11.14
C GLU A 24 -4.03 8.10 -9.60
N VAL A 25 -2.90 8.51 -9.00
CA VAL A 25 -2.72 8.61 -7.56
C VAL A 25 -3.62 9.71 -7.00
N GLU A 26 -3.64 10.93 -7.59
CA GLU A 26 -4.53 12.02 -7.20
C GLU A 26 -6.00 11.56 -7.14
N ASN A 27 -6.50 10.97 -8.21
CA ASN A 27 -7.88 10.51 -8.30
C ASN A 27 -8.20 9.39 -7.29
N SER A 28 -7.22 8.55 -6.94
CA SER A 28 -7.42 7.50 -5.95
C SER A 28 -7.63 8.10 -4.55
N PHE A 29 -6.79 9.05 -4.14
CA PHE A 29 -6.94 9.75 -2.85
C PHE A 29 -8.22 10.57 -2.78
N LEU A 30 -8.63 11.23 -3.86
CA LEU A 30 -9.89 11.97 -3.92
C LEU A 30 -11.12 11.06 -3.82
N ALA A 31 -11.05 9.83 -4.35
CA ALA A 31 -12.18 8.91 -4.39
C ALA A 31 -12.31 8.04 -3.14
N VAL A 32 -11.20 7.63 -2.53
CA VAL A 32 -11.20 6.72 -1.38
C VAL A 32 -11.34 7.50 -0.08
N LYS A 33 -12.35 7.19 0.69
CA LYS A 33 -12.70 7.84 1.96
C LYS A 33 -11.86 7.27 3.10
N ARG A 34 -10.72 7.93 3.44
CA ARG A 34 -9.79 7.46 4.48
C ARG A 34 -10.44 7.32 5.86
N GLU A 35 -11.45 8.16 6.17
CA GLU A 35 -12.22 8.10 7.42
C GLU A 35 -12.92 6.76 7.65
N LEU A 36 -13.11 5.92 6.61
CA LEU A 36 -13.66 4.57 6.73
C LEU A 36 -12.64 3.53 7.18
N PHE A 37 -11.34 3.88 7.22
CA PHE A 37 -10.23 2.95 7.46
C PHE A 37 -9.47 3.23 8.76
N VAL A 38 -9.78 4.34 9.43
CA VAL A 38 -9.20 4.72 10.72
C VAL A 38 -10.09 4.26 11.88
N ASN A 39 -9.51 4.18 13.08
CA ASN A 39 -10.32 3.96 14.29
C ASN A 39 -11.38 5.05 14.44
N PRO A 40 -12.60 4.76 14.90
CA PRO A 40 -13.66 5.74 15.09
C PRO A 40 -13.24 6.95 15.93
N SER A 41 -12.40 6.74 16.97
CA SER A 41 -11.86 7.81 17.81
C SER A 41 -10.87 8.73 17.08
N MET A 42 -10.32 8.31 15.94
CA MET A 42 -9.35 9.04 15.14
C MET A 42 -9.93 9.64 13.85
N GLN A 43 -11.25 9.53 13.64
CA GLN A 43 -11.87 10.03 12.39
C GLN A 43 -11.65 11.52 12.16
N ASN A 44 -11.58 12.32 13.22
CA ASN A 44 -11.30 13.75 13.11
C ASN A 44 -9.87 14.05 12.62
N SER A 45 -8.97 13.10 12.73
CA SER A 45 -7.57 13.19 12.25
C SER A 45 -7.35 12.42 10.94
N ALA A 46 -8.40 11.87 10.33
CA ALA A 46 -8.26 11.01 9.16
C ALA A 46 -7.54 11.67 7.98
N TYR A 47 -7.60 12.99 7.88
CA TYR A 47 -6.98 13.79 6.82
C TYR A 47 -5.79 14.63 7.30
N ALA A 48 -5.30 14.42 8.52
CA ALA A 48 -3.96 14.84 8.91
C ALA A 48 -2.93 14.02 8.09
N ASP A 49 -1.84 14.66 7.70
CA ASP A 49 -0.75 13.98 7.02
C ASP A 49 0.18 13.30 8.02
N ASP A 50 -0.40 12.35 8.76
CA ASP A 50 0.25 11.58 9.82
C ASP A 50 -0.13 10.10 9.77
N ALA A 51 0.76 9.26 10.31
CA ALA A 51 0.43 7.88 10.61
C ALA A 51 -0.51 7.81 11.81
N LEU A 52 -1.62 7.06 11.70
CA LEU A 52 -2.58 6.92 12.79
C LEU A 52 -2.57 5.50 13.36
N PRO A 53 -2.79 5.33 14.67
CA PRO A 53 -2.74 4.03 15.30
C PRO A 53 -3.92 3.13 14.86
N LEU A 54 -3.60 1.87 14.66
CA LEU A 54 -4.53 0.76 14.52
C LEU A 54 -4.44 -0.15 15.76
N ILE A 55 -4.95 -1.36 15.65
CA ILE A 55 -4.84 -2.37 16.71
C ILE A 55 -3.42 -2.98 16.76
N LYS A 56 -3.05 -3.55 17.91
CA LYS A 56 -1.80 -4.33 18.12
C LYS A 56 -0.51 -3.60 17.70
N GLY A 57 -0.45 -2.29 17.91
CA GLY A 57 0.72 -1.48 17.58
C GLY A 57 0.96 -1.29 16.09
N GLN A 58 0.00 -1.63 15.25
CA GLN A 58 0.05 -1.32 13.83
C GLN A 58 -0.48 0.09 13.56
N THR A 59 -0.19 0.63 12.38
CA THR A 59 -0.62 1.96 11.94
C THR A 59 -1.18 1.93 10.54
N ILE A 60 -2.09 2.85 10.24
CA ILE A 60 -2.33 3.28 8.87
C ILE A 60 -1.29 4.36 8.55
N SER A 61 -0.49 4.14 7.51
CA SER A 61 0.63 5.01 7.17
C SER A 61 0.19 6.43 6.81
N GLN A 62 1.11 7.38 6.99
CA GLN A 62 0.96 8.78 6.60
C GLN A 62 0.58 8.90 5.12
N PRO A 63 -0.41 9.73 4.76
CA PRO A 63 -0.87 9.88 3.38
C PRO A 63 0.24 10.20 2.37
N SER A 64 1.14 11.14 2.67
CA SER A 64 2.25 11.49 1.77
C SER A 64 3.24 10.33 1.57
N THR A 65 3.47 9.51 2.61
CA THR A 65 4.27 8.28 2.50
C THR A 65 3.60 7.27 1.57
N ILE A 66 2.29 7.05 1.71
CA ILE A 66 1.53 6.17 0.81
C ILE A 66 1.60 6.72 -0.62
N ALA A 67 1.44 8.03 -0.81
CA ALA A 67 1.53 8.64 -2.13
C ALA A 67 2.90 8.38 -2.79
N ALA A 68 3.99 8.58 -2.05
CA ALA A 68 5.35 8.28 -2.54
C ALA A 68 5.51 6.80 -2.95
N MET A 69 4.95 5.87 -2.18
CA MET A 69 4.97 4.44 -2.52
C MET A 69 4.19 4.15 -3.81
N LEU A 70 2.98 4.72 -3.95
CA LEU A 70 2.12 4.49 -5.12
C LEU A 70 2.70 5.11 -6.39
N GLU A 71 3.33 6.30 -6.30
CA GLU A 71 3.99 6.95 -7.44
C GLU A 71 5.18 6.12 -7.95
N ASN A 72 5.96 5.53 -7.05
CA ASN A 72 7.07 4.65 -7.43
C ASN A 72 6.59 3.28 -7.91
N LEU A 73 5.46 2.80 -7.44
CA LEU A 73 4.87 1.52 -7.87
C LEU A 73 4.28 1.59 -9.28
N GLN A 74 3.86 2.77 -9.76
CA GLN A 74 3.39 3.04 -11.12
C GLN A 74 2.27 2.06 -11.57
N VAL A 75 1.27 1.86 -10.73
CA VAL A 75 0.13 0.98 -11.07
C VAL A 75 -0.64 1.56 -12.26
N ARG A 76 -1.03 0.68 -13.18
CA ARG A 76 -1.86 1.01 -14.35
C ARG A 76 -3.17 0.23 -14.33
N LYS A 77 -4.10 0.64 -15.19
CA LYS A 77 -5.38 -0.07 -15.35
C LYS A 77 -5.17 -1.53 -15.73
N ASP A 78 -6.08 -2.36 -15.25
CA ASP A 78 -6.22 -3.80 -15.54
C ASP A 78 -5.07 -4.68 -15.00
N GLN A 79 -4.14 -4.10 -14.24
CA GLN A 79 -3.01 -4.82 -13.64
C GLN A 79 -3.41 -5.67 -12.44
N LYS A 80 -2.60 -6.69 -12.19
CA LYS A 80 -2.63 -7.57 -11.01
C LYS A 80 -1.62 -7.07 -9.98
N VAL A 81 -2.11 -6.69 -8.81
CA VAL A 81 -1.32 -6.06 -7.76
C VAL A 81 -1.38 -6.87 -6.47
N LEU A 82 -0.23 -7.03 -5.80
CA LEU A 82 -0.12 -7.64 -4.49
C LEU A 82 0.38 -6.59 -3.47
N GLU A 83 -0.30 -6.50 -2.32
CA GLU A 83 0.18 -5.75 -1.16
C GLU A 83 0.49 -6.69 0.00
N ILE A 84 1.69 -6.56 0.59
CA ILE A 84 2.13 -7.26 1.79
C ILE A 84 2.02 -6.32 2.99
N GLY A 85 1.34 -6.77 4.05
CA GLY A 85 1.02 -5.93 5.21
C GLY A 85 -0.14 -4.98 4.91
N SER A 86 -1.26 -5.52 4.43
CA SER A 86 -2.40 -4.70 3.96
C SER A 86 -3.13 -3.93 5.07
N GLY A 87 -2.82 -4.21 6.33
CA GLY A 87 -3.31 -3.46 7.47
C GLY A 87 -4.84 -3.34 7.49
N CYS A 88 -5.34 -2.11 7.58
CA CYS A 88 -6.78 -1.83 7.57
C CYS A 88 -7.42 -1.86 6.16
N GLY A 89 -6.64 -2.08 5.09
CA GLY A 89 -7.12 -2.15 3.71
C GLY A 89 -7.19 -0.81 2.96
N TYR A 90 -6.68 0.28 3.53
CA TYR A 90 -6.75 1.59 2.89
C TYR A 90 -5.95 1.64 1.58
N VAL A 91 -4.71 1.14 1.60
CA VAL A 91 -3.86 1.11 0.41
C VAL A 91 -4.43 0.16 -0.65
N LEU A 92 -5.01 -0.98 -0.24
CA LEU A 92 -5.75 -1.85 -1.17
C LEU A 92 -6.90 -1.13 -1.88
N ALA A 93 -7.62 -0.25 -1.17
CA ALA A 93 -8.70 0.54 -1.77
C ALA A 93 -8.15 1.56 -2.79
N LEU A 94 -7.02 2.22 -2.49
CA LEU A 94 -6.34 3.12 -3.43
C LEU A 94 -5.86 2.36 -4.68
N LEU A 95 -5.16 1.24 -4.48
CA LEU A 95 -4.70 0.36 -5.56
C LEU A 95 -5.87 -0.15 -6.43
N SER A 96 -6.96 -0.56 -5.79
CA SER A 96 -8.20 -0.97 -6.47
C SER A 96 -8.75 0.14 -7.38
N LYS A 97 -8.74 1.38 -6.90
CA LYS A 97 -9.21 2.53 -7.67
C LYS A 97 -8.31 2.81 -8.87
N ILE A 98 -6.98 2.71 -8.72
CA ILE A 98 -6.02 2.92 -9.79
C ILE A 98 -6.11 1.79 -10.82
N ALA A 99 -6.10 0.52 -10.37
CA ALA A 99 -6.17 -0.63 -11.26
C ALA A 99 -7.51 -0.76 -12.02
N GLY A 100 -8.56 -0.10 -11.54
CA GLY A 100 -9.87 -0.10 -12.20
C GLY A 100 -10.60 -1.44 -12.06
N SER A 101 -11.81 -1.51 -12.63
CA SER A 101 -12.75 -2.63 -12.38
C SER A 101 -12.29 -3.98 -12.91
N LYS A 102 -11.39 -4.01 -13.90
CA LYS A 102 -10.81 -5.27 -14.47
C LYS A 102 -9.50 -5.65 -13.78
N GLY A 103 -8.84 -4.71 -13.09
CA GLY A 103 -7.65 -4.99 -12.28
C GLY A 103 -7.97 -5.92 -11.12
N LYS A 104 -6.96 -6.63 -10.62
CA LYS A 104 -7.08 -7.56 -9.50
C LYS A 104 -6.09 -7.13 -8.40
N VAL A 105 -6.59 -6.88 -7.21
CA VAL A 105 -5.76 -6.45 -6.08
C VAL A 105 -5.84 -7.51 -4.99
N PHE A 106 -4.68 -7.91 -4.49
CA PHE A 106 -4.55 -8.90 -3.44
C PHE A 106 -3.79 -8.29 -2.27
N GLY A 107 -4.28 -8.51 -1.05
CA GLY A 107 -3.62 -8.12 0.17
C GLY A 107 -3.32 -9.32 1.04
N ILE A 108 -2.15 -9.34 1.65
CA ILE A 108 -1.80 -10.30 2.69
C ILE A 108 -1.62 -9.54 4.00
N GLU A 109 -2.26 -10.01 5.04
CA GLU A 109 -2.15 -9.49 6.41
C GLU A 109 -1.87 -10.64 7.38
N LEU A 110 -0.86 -10.46 8.23
CA LEU A 110 -0.44 -11.50 9.18
C LEU A 110 -1.39 -11.64 10.35
N LEU A 111 -1.94 -10.51 10.83
CA LEU A 111 -2.79 -10.45 12.01
C LEU A 111 -4.25 -10.77 11.64
N PRO A 112 -4.85 -11.88 12.15
CA PRO A 112 -6.21 -12.28 11.76
C PRO A 112 -7.25 -11.20 12.00
N GLU A 113 -7.19 -10.52 13.14
CA GLU A 113 -8.15 -9.47 13.49
C GLU A 113 -8.05 -8.28 12.53
N LEU A 114 -6.84 -7.92 12.10
CA LEU A 114 -6.63 -6.82 11.17
C LEU A 114 -7.04 -7.20 9.75
N ALA A 115 -6.81 -8.46 9.35
CA ALA A 115 -7.31 -8.99 8.08
C ALA A 115 -8.85 -8.93 7.99
N GLU A 116 -9.56 -9.26 9.08
CA GLU A 116 -11.02 -9.14 9.12
C GLU A 116 -11.49 -7.68 9.10
N ILE A 117 -10.80 -6.78 9.80
CA ILE A 117 -11.05 -5.33 9.72
C ILE A 117 -10.87 -4.84 8.28
N SER A 118 -9.79 -5.24 7.62
CA SER A 118 -9.51 -4.91 6.23
C SER A 118 -10.65 -5.32 5.30
N LYS A 119 -11.10 -6.58 5.38
CA LYS A 119 -12.24 -7.10 4.59
C LYS A 119 -13.51 -6.29 4.82
N LYS A 120 -13.83 -5.97 6.07
CA LYS A 120 -14.99 -5.15 6.45
C LYS A 120 -14.90 -3.75 5.88
N ASN A 121 -13.74 -3.10 6.01
CA ASN A 121 -13.51 -1.75 5.52
C ASN A 121 -13.63 -1.67 3.99
N LEU A 122 -13.02 -2.61 3.26
CA LEU A 122 -13.13 -2.71 1.80
C LEU A 122 -14.57 -2.88 1.35
N LYS A 123 -15.34 -3.74 2.04
CA LYS A 123 -16.78 -3.90 1.77
C LYS A 123 -17.55 -2.60 1.99
N ASN A 124 -17.32 -1.90 3.10
CA ASN A 124 -17.95 -0.62 3.43
C ASN A 124 -17.59 0.49 2.43
N ALA A 125 -16.36 0.46 1.90
CA ALA A 125 -15.89 1.37 0.87
C ALA A 125 -16.36 0.99 -0.55
N GLY A 126 -17.11 -0.11 -0.71
CA GLY A 126 -17.65 -0.56 -2.01
C GLY A 126 -16.59 -1.13 -2.96
N VAL A 127 -15.43 -1.55 -2.44
CA VAL A 127 -14.35 -2.14 -3.22
C VAL A 127 -14.73 -3.58 -3.61
N LYS A 128 -14.67 -3.90 -4.92
CA LYS A 128 -15.13 -5.20 -5.46
C LYS A 128 -14.03 -6.07 -6.03
N ASN A 129 -12.89 -5.49 -6.41
CA ASN A 129 -11.78 -6.16 -7.08
C ASN A 129 -10.55 -6.37 -6.20
N ALA A 130 -10.70 -6.22 -4.87
CA ALA A 130 -9.66 -6.52 -3.89
C ALA A 130 -10.04 -7.72 -3.02
N LYS A 131 -9.05 -8.57 -2.70
CA LYS A 131 -9.18 -9.73 -1.80
C LYS A 131 -8.09 -9.70 -0.74
N VAL A 132 -8.44 -10.05 0.52
CA VAL A 132 -7.50 -10.10 1.64
C VAL A 132 -7.35 -11.53 2.13
N PHE A 133 -6.08 -11.95 2.30
CA PHE A 133 -5.68 -13.24 2.84
C PHE A 133 -4.99 -13.05 4.18
N CYS A 134 -5.35 -13.89 5.16
CA CYS A 134 -4.66 -13.94 6.45
C CYS A 134 -3.53 -14.96 6.37
N ALA A 135 -2.30 -14.50 6.07
CA ALA A 135 -1.14 -15.36 5.85
C ALA A 135 0.18 -14.64 6.16
N ASP A 136 1.29 -15.39 6.11
CA ASP A 136 2.64 -14.84 6.13
C ASP A 136 2.95 -14.22 4.76
N GLY A 137 3.06 -12.89 4.74
CA GLY A 137 3.30 -12.14 3.52
C GLY A 137 4.68 -12.33 2.89
N SER A 138 5.67 -12.80 3.66
CA SER A 138 7.02 -13.05 3.12
C SER A 138 7.05 -14.14 2.04
N LYS A 139 6.07 -15.02 2.05
CA LYS A 139 5.91 -16.12 1.07
C LYS A 139 5.14 -15.67 -0.18
N GLY A 140 4.59 -14.45 -0.16
CA GLY A 140 3.73 -13.95 -1.24
C GLY A 140 2.43 -14.75 -1.40
N LEU A 141 1.95 -14.84 -2.63
CA LEU A 141 0.71 -15.54 -3.00
C LEU A 141 0.93 -16.27 -4.34
N SER A 142 1.74 -17.32 -4.33
CA SER A 142 2.21 -18.05 -5.51
C SER A 142 1.08 -18.56 -6.41
N GLU A 143 -0.06 -18.98 -5.81
CA GLU A 143 -1.26 -19.41 -6.54
C GLU A 143 -1.89 -18.33 -7.43
N GLN A 144 -1.57 -17.07 -7.15
CA GLN A 144 -2.07 -15.92 -7.90
C GLN A 144 -0.97 -15.23 -8.71
N ALA A 145 0.29 -15.69 -8.61
CA ALA A 145 1.41 -15.13 -9.38
C ALA A 145 1.23 -15.40 -10.92
N PRO A 146 1.93 -14.67 -11.80
CA PRO A 146 2.76 -13.51 -11.49
C PRO A 146 1.96 -12.23 -11.23
N PHE A 147 2.60 -11.23 -10.58
CA PHE A 147 2.03 -9.92 -10.29
C PHE A 147 2.72 -8.84 -11.11
N ASP A 148 1.95 -7.92 -11.69
CA ASP A 148 2.49 -6.75 -12.38
C ASP A 148 3.14 -5.77 -11.39
N ARG A 149 2.58 -5.69 -10.17
CA ARG A 149 3.03 -4.77 -9.12
C ARG A 149 2.98 -5.47 -7.77
N ILE A 150 4.04 -5.28 -6.97
CA ILE A 150 4.10 -5.76 -5.59
C ILE A 150 4.47 -4.58 -4.69
N LEU A 151 3.69 -4.35 -3.64
CA LEU A 151 3.94 -3.35 -2.62
C LEU A 151 4.17 -4.03 -1.28
N ILE A 152 5.24 -3.68 -0.58
CA ILE A 152 5.45 -4.11 0.80
C ILE A 152 5.21 -2.90 1.71
N SER A 153 4.17 -2.96 2.53
CA SER A 153 3.74 -1.90 3.45
C SER A 153 4.29 -2.09 4.88
N ALA A 154 5.43 -2.77 5.01
CA ALA A 154 6.16 -3.01 6.26
C ALA A 154 7.66 -3.03 6.01
N ALA A 155 8.47 -2.59 6.99
CA ALA A 155 9.94 -2.53 6.86
C ALA A 155 10.57 -3.92 6.82
N CYS A 156 11.49 -4.14 5.90
CA CYS A 156 12.30 -5.36 5.82
C CYS A 156 13.79 -5.01 5.70
N ALA A 157 14.65 -5.91 6.18
CA ALA A 157 16.11 -5.75 6.00
C ALA A 157 16.53 -6.02 4.54
N LYS A 158 15.79 -6.90 3.87
CA LYS A 158 15.92 -7.27 2.45
C LYS A 158 14.54 -7.67 1.95
N VAL A 159 14.24 -7.38 0.68
CA VAL A 159 13.02 -7.88 0.01
C VAL A 159 13.07 -9.42 0.00
N PRO A 160 12.01 -10.12 0.44
CA PRO A 160 11.95 -11.58 0.40
C PRO A 160 12.04 -12.12 -1.04
N ASP A 161 12.92 -13.09 -1.27
CA ASP A 161 13.19 -13.65 -2.60
C ASP A 161 11.92 -14.22 -3.26
N ALA A 162 11.02 -14.84 -2.47
CA ALA A 162 9.73 -15.34 -2.96
C ALA A 162 8.84 -14.25 -3.59
N LEU A 163 8.95 -13.00 -3.18
CA LEU A 163 8.20 -11.89 -3.78
C LEU A 163 8.82 -11.46 -5.11
N VAL A 164 10.13 -11.50 -5.21
CA VAL A 164 10.86 -11.21 -6.45
C VAL A 164 10.55 -12.27 -7.52
N GLU A 165 10.50 -13.55 -7.13
CA GLU A 165 10.13 -14.65 -8.02
C GLU A 165 8.71 -14.51 -8.57
N GLN A 166 7.78 -13.97 -7.75
CA GLN A 166 6.38 -13.74 -8.12
C GLN A 166 6.15 -12.47 -8.94
N LEU A 167 7.19 -11.65 -9.19
CA LEU A 167 7.10 -10.44 -9.99
C LEU A 167 7.09 -10.81 -11.49
N ALA A 168 6.13 -10.27 -12.23
CA ALA A 168 6.03 -10.43 -13.67
C ALA A 168 7.20 -9.77 -14.41
N GLU A 169 7.47 -10.17 -15.63
CA GLU A 169 8.33 -9.42 -16.55
C GLU A 169 7.72 -8.02 -16.79
N GLY A 170 8.53 -6.97 -16.72
CA GLY A 170 8.06 -5.57 -16.71
C GLY A 170 7.38 -5.15 -15.40
N GLY A 171 7.41 -6.02 -14.37
CA GLY A 171 6.82 -5.75 -13.07
C GLY A 171 7.69 -4.85 -12.21
N ILE A 172 7.05 -4.13 -11.27
CA ILE A 172 7.72 -3.27 -10.29
C ILE A 172 7.32 -3.70 -8.88
N LEU A 173 8.33 -3.83 -8.00
CA LEU A 173 8.16 -4.04 -6.57
C LEU A 173 8.70 -2.81 -5.83
N VAL A 174 7.95 -2.32 -4.84
CA VAL A 174 8.36 -1.23 -3.96
C VAL A 174 8.29 -1.70 -2.51
N ALA A 175 9.37 -1.48 -1.76
CA ALA A 175 9.48 -1.89 -0.38
C ALA A 175 10.29 -0.88 0.46
N PRO A 176 9.92 -0.62 1.73
CA PRO A 176 10.78 0.10 2.66
C PRO A 176 11.87 -0.82 3.20
N VAL A 177 13.11 -0.61 2.75
CA VAL A 177 14.27 -1.44 3.12
C VAL A 177 15.26 -0.65 3.94
N GLY A 178 15.77 -1.24 5.02
CA GLY A 178 16.77 -0.60 5.88
C GLY A 178 16.71 -1.05 7.34
N ALA A 179 17.37 -0.26 8.21
CA ALA A 179 17.43 -0.51 9.65
C ALA A 179 16.10 -0.14 10.35
N ALA A 180 15.93 -0.57 11.62
CA ALA A 180 14.67 -0.47 12.37
C ALA A 180 14.03 0.94 12.40
N PHE A 181 14.84 2.00 12.35
CA PHE A 181 14.35 3.38 12.49
C PHE A 181 14.61 4.25 11.24
N SER A 182 15.08 3.65 10.15
CA SER A 182 15.37 4.40 8.92
C SER A 182 15.36 3.44 7.72
N GLN A 183 14.38 3.60 6.85
CA GLN A 183 14.26 2.86 5.60
C GLN A 183 14.25 3.81 4.41
N GLN A 184 14.75 3.34 3.28
CA GLN A 184 14.49 3.93 1.97
C GLN A 184 13.52 3.07 1.18
N LEU A 185 12.75 3.65 0.29
CA LEU A 185 11.92 2.87 -0.62
C LEU A 185 12.81 2.30 -1.71
N GLU A 186 13.05 1.00 -1.64
CA GLU A 186 13.69 0.22 -2.68
C GLU A 186 12.68 -0.07 -3.79
N ILE A 187 13.11 0.12 -5.03
CA ILE A 187 12.33 -0.13 -6.23
C ILE A 187 13.08 -1.19 -7.03
N LEU A 188 12.45 -2.34 -7.23
CA LEU A 188 12.94 -3.42 -8.07
C LEU A 188 12.08 -3.49 -9.33
N GLU A 189 12.68 -3.34 -10.50
CA GLU A 189 12.04 -3.54 -11.80
C GLU A 189 12.61 -4.78 -12.46
N LYS A 190 11.74 -5.72 -12.85
CA LYS A 190 12.14 -6.92 -13.59
C LYS A 190 12.08 -6.62 -15.08
N LYS A 191 13.24 -6.70 -15.76
CA LYS A 191 13.35 -6.37 -17.18
C LYS A 191 14.33 -7.29 -17.88
N ASN A 192 13.89 -7.96 -18.93
CA ASN A 192 14.65 -8.95 -19.69
C ASN A 192 15.25 -10.07 -18.80
N GLY A 193 14.50 -10.48 -17.78
CA GLY A 193 14.95 -11.49 -16.82
C GLY A 193 15.90 -10.98 -15.74
N GLU A 194 16.34 -9.73 -15.80
CA GLU A 194 17.20 -9.07 -14.80
C GLU A 194 16.40 -8.21 -13.84
N LEU A 195 16.96 -7.97 -12.64
CA LEU A 195 16.40 -7.05 -11.65
C LEU A 195 17.21 -5.76 -11.66
N LEU A 196 16.56 -4.67 -12.00
CA LEU A 196 17.10 -3.32 -11.88
C LEU A 196 16.68 -2.76 -10.51
N GLN A 197 17.66 -2.38 -9.70
CA GLN A 197 17.46 -1.83 -8.37
C GLN A 197 17.68 -0.31 -8.38
N SER A 198 16.79 0.41 -7.72
CA SER A 198 16.94 1.83 -7.44
C SER A 198 16.29 2.20 -6.12
N PHE A 199 16.52 3.43 -5.63
CA PHE A 199 15.95 3.91 -4.37
C PHE A 199 15.26 5.25 -4.61
N ALA A 200 14.06 5.41 -4.06
CA ALA A 200 13.41 6.71 -4.03
C ALA A 200 14.11 7.64 -3.02
N PRO A 201 14.10 8.96 -3.26
CA PRO A 201 14.64 9.92 -2.30
C PRO A 201 13.82 9.95 -1.02
N GLY A 202 14.50 10.24 0.10
CA GLY A 202 13.89 10.36 1.42
C GLY A 202 14.06 9.12 2.29
N PHE A 203 13.76 9.31 3.59
CA PHE A 203 13.81 8.27 4.60
C PHE A 203 12.44 8.13 5.26
N TYR A 204 12.10 6.91 5.64
CA TYR A 204 10.80 6.53 6.15
C TYR A 204 10.95 5.66 7.40
N VAL A 205 9.89 5.59 8.20
CA VAL A 205 9.81 4.68 9.36
C VAL A 205 8.54 3.85 9.23
N PHE A 206 8.72 2.56 9.06
CA PHE A 206 7.63 1.59 8.99
C PHE A 206 7.67 0.61 10.16
N VAL A 207 6.52 0.04 10.48
CA VAL A 207 6.44 -1.15 11.34
C VAL A 207 7.18 -2.32 10.67
N PRO A 208 7.88 -3.18 11.45
CA PRO A 208 8.66 -4.27 10.86
C PRO A 208 7.76 -5.33 10.21
N LEU A 209 8.22 -5.86 9.08
CA LEU A 209 7.65 -7.06 8.46
C LEU A 209 7.87 -8.24 9.41
N LYS A 210 6.77 -8.86 9.84
CA LYS A 210 6.79 -10.04 10.71
C LYS A 210 6.51 -11.30 9.91
N PHE A 211 7.10 -12.40 10.35
CA PHE A 211 6.94 -13.72 9.78
C PHE A 211 6.15 -14.62 10.73
N ARG A 212 5.51 -15.67 10.23
CA ARG A 212 5.05 -16.78 11.06
C ARG A 212 6.23 -17.73 11.31
N GLU A 213 6.50 -17.99 12.57
CA GLU A 213 7.38 -19.09 13.00
C GLU A 213 6.79 -20.46 12.64
#